data_5aa9fbb2dc73752a4d18d924c26fc77d
#
_entry.id   5aa9fbb2dc73752a4d18d924c26fc77d
#
_cell.length_a   1.000
_cell.length_b   1.000
_cell.length_c   1.000
_cell.angle_alpha   90.00
_cell.angle_beta   90.00
_cell.angle_gamma   90.00
#
_symmetry.space_group_name_H-M   'P 1'
#
loop_
_entity.id
_entity.type
_entity.pdbx_description
1 polymer ?
#
loop_
_entity_poly.entity_id
_entity_poly.type
_entity_poly.pdbx_seq_one_letter_code
_entity_poly.pdbx_strand_id
1 'polypeptide(L)'
;MAPDAPDMTQFTTVDDWLNSIKMTRYLENFQRAGITSMDAVVQVTVKELTALGITLVGHQKKIMNSVQAMRAQISANLSEGFLV
;
A
#
# COMPACT_ATOMS: atom_id res chain seq x y z
N MET A 1 13.20 6.03 19.48
CA MET A 1 13.11 6.04 18.90
C MET A 1 12.79 6.21 17.83
N ALA A 2 12.85 6.40 17.41
CA ALA A 2 12.45 6.84 16.44
C ALA A 2 12.65 6.32 15.32
N PRO A 3 12.21 5.88 14.85
CA PRO A 3 12.37 5.28 13.80
C PRO A 3 12.28 6.02 12.77
N ASP A 4 13.05 6.47 12.54
CA ASP A 4 13.11 7.26 11.59
C ASP A 4 12.99 6.70 10.31
N ALA A 5 13.31 5.64 10.01
CA ALA A 5 13.30 5.18 8.72
C ALA A 5 12.09 4.42 8.53
N PRO A 6 11.18 4.83 7.92
CA PRO A 6 10.01 4.16 7.76
C PRO A 6 10.18 2.99 6.91
N ASP A 7 9.83 1.90 7.36
CA ASP A 7 9.79 0.69 6.63
C ASP A 7 8.41 0.55 6.10
N MET A 8 8.25 0.14 4.90
CA MET A 8 6.94 -0.01 4.28
C MET A 8 6.06 -1.00 4.99
N THR A 9 6.64 -1.93 5.72
CA THR A 9 5.84 -2.91 6.43
C THR A 9 5.38 -2.39 7.78
N GLN A 10 5.78 -1.18 8.15
CA GLN A 10 5.44 -0.66 9.46
C GLN A 10 4.27 0.30 9.47
N PHE A 11 3.64 0.53 8.34
CA PHE A 11 2.47 1.37 8.32
C PHE A 11 1.34 0.63 9.01
N THR A 12 0.73 1.26 9.98
CA THR A 12 -0.36 0.63 10.70
C THR A 12 -1.71 1.02 10.15
N THR A 13 -1.80 2.10 9.39
CA THR A 13 -3.07 2.54 8.84
C THR A 13 -2.93 2.91 7.38
N VAL A 14 -4.04 2.83 6.67
CA VAL A 14 -4.08 3.24 5.27
C VAL A 14 -3.77 4.73 5.14
N ASP A 15 -4.21 5.53 6.12
CA ASP A 15 -3.95 6.96 6.14
C ASP A 15 -2.45 7.24 6.17
N ASP A 16 -1.72 6.57 7.06
CA ASP A 16 -0.29 6.74 7.17
C ASP A 16 0.41 6.36 5.86
N TRP A 17 -0.01 5.28 5.28
CA TRP A 17 0.56 4.83 4.02
C TRP A 17 0.33 5.83 2.90
N LEU A 18 -0.91 6.28 2.73
CA LEU A 18 -1.23 7.24 1.68
C LEU A 18 -0.49 8.56 1.90
N ASN A 19 -0.34 8.96 3.15
CA ASN A 19 0.39 10.17 3.46
C ASN A 19 1.86 10.04 3.04
N SER A 20 2.45 8.87 3.23
CA SER A 20 3.85 8.66 2.89
C SER A 20 4.11 8.78 1.40
N ILE A 21 3.12 8.50 0.57
CA ILE A 21 3.26 8.62 -0.87
C ILE A 21 2.50 9.83 -1.42
N LYS A 22 2.04 10.70 -0.51
CA LYS A 22 1.35 11.94 -0.86
C LYS A 22 0.09 11.69 -1.67
N MET A 23 -0.63 10.65 -1.30
CA MET A 23 -1.87 10.27 -1.97
C MET A 23 -3.05 10.30 -1.02
N THR A 24 -3.00 11.11 0.04
CA THR A 24 -4.08 11.16 1.02
C THR A 24 -5.39 11.59 0.41
N ARG A 25 -5.35 12.23 -0.75
CA ARG A 25 -6.58 12.63 -1.44
C ARG A 25 -7.47 11.43 -1.76
N TYR A 26 -6.91 10.24 -1.78
CA TYR A 26 -7.67 9.06 -2.11
C TYR A 26 -8.12 8.26 -0.90
N LEU A 27 -7.87 8.75 0.30
CA LEU A 27 -8.23 8.02 1.50
C LEU A 27 -9.72 7.65 1.50
N GLU A 28 -10.56 8.59 1.14
CA GLU A 28 -11.98 8.36 1.13
C GLU A 28 -12.36 7.29 0.10
N ASN A 29 -11.67 7.29 -1.03
CA ASN A 29 -11.92 6.28 -2.06
C ASN A 29 -11.67 4.88 -1.51
N PHE A 30 -10.56 4.71 -0.78
CA PHE A 30 -10.24 3.43 -0.18
C PHE A 30 -11.25 3.06 0.90
N GLN A 31 -11.66 4.03 1.71
CA GLN A 31 -12.61 3.76 2.77
C GLN A 31 -13.95 3.31 2.21
N ARG A 32 -14.42 3.95 1.17
CA ARG A 32 -15.69 3.57 0.56
C ARG A 32 -15.67 2.18 -0.01
N ALA A 33 -14.52 1.73 -0.45
CA ALA A 33 -14.38 0.41 -1.02
C ALA A 33 -14.13 -0.66 0.04
N GLY A 34 -14.06 -0.27 1.30
CA GLY A 34 -13.81 -1.23 2.36
C GLY A 34 -12.34 -1.58 2.54
N ILE A 35 -11.44 -0.86 1.88
CA ILE A 35 -10.01 -1.12 2.00
C ILE A 35 -9.51 -0.25 3.14
N THR A 36 -9.65 -0.75 4.34
CA THR A 36 -9.36 0.03 5.53
C THR A 36 -8.20 -0.52 6.34
N SER A 37 -7.54 -1.56 5.85
CA SER A 37 -6.39 -2.13 6.55
C SER A 37 -5.25 -2.32 5.56
N MET A 38 -4.03 -2.38 6.09
CA MET A 38 -2.86 -2.60 5.23
C MET A 38 -2.89 -3.99 4.61
N ASP A 39 -3.49 -4.97 5.27
CA ASP A 39 -3.65 -6.29 4.68
C ASP A 39 -4.45 -6.23 3.38
N ALA A 40 -5.47 -5.39 3.34
CA ALA A 40 -6.26 -5.22 2.13
C ALA A 40 -5.48 -4.42 1.09
N VAL A 41 -4.70 -3.43 1.53
CA VAL A 41 -3.94 -2.59 0.61
C VAL A 41 -2.93 -3.41 -0.18
N VAL A 42 -2.25 -4.35 0.46
CA VAL A 42 -1.21 -5.11 -0.24
C VAL A 42 -1.80 -6.05 -1.29
N GLN A 43 -3.11 -6.21 -1.31
CA GLN A 43 -3.76 -7.06 -2.31
C GLN A 43 -4.42 -6.25 -3.42
N VAL A 44 -4.30 -4.95 -3.39
CA VAL A 44 -4.92 -4.10 -4.38
C VAL A 44 -4.28 -4.27 -5.75
N THR A 45 -5.09 -4.21 -6.79
CA THR A 45 -4.62 -4.28 -8.17
C THR A 45 -4.97 -3.00 -8.89
N VAL A 46 -4.38 -2.79 -10.07
CA VAL A 46 -4.67 -1.61 -10.88
C VAL A 46 -6.16 -1.58 -11.22
N LYS A 47 -6.73 -2.73 -11.48
CA LYS A 47 -8.15 -2.82 -11.80
C LYS A 47 -8.99 -2.30 -10.65
N GLU A 48 -8.62 -2.63 -9.43
CA GLU A 48 -9.33 -2.14 -8.27
C GLU A 48 -9.17 -0.64 -8.10
N LEU A 49 -7.99 -0.12 -8.36
CA LEU A 49 -7.78 1.31 -8.28
C LEU A 49 -8.70 2.05 -9.23
N THR A 50 -8.85 1.54 -10.44
CA THR A 50 -9.76 2.12 -11.40
C THR A 50 -11.19 2.09 -10.87
N ALA A 51 -11.58 0.99 -10.27
CA ALA A 51 -12.92 0.85 -9.70
C ALA A 51 -13.15 1.81 -8.54
N LEU A 52 -12.09 2.16 -7.83
CA LEU A 52 -12.19 3.12 -6.74
C LEU A 52 -12.32 4.56 -7.23
N GLY A 53 -12.11 4.80 -8.50
CA GLY A 53 -12.12 6.15 -9.04
C GLY A 53 -10.74 6.74 -9.22
N ILE A 54 -9.69 5.97 -9.00
CA ILE A 54 -8.32 6.45 -9.17
C ILE A 54 -7.92 6.12 -10.60
N THR A 55 -8.15 7.07 -11.50
CA THR A 55 -7.98 6.79 -12.93
C THR A 55 -6.76 7.47 -13.55
N LEU A 56 -6.06 8.32 -12.82
CA LEU A 56 -4.86 8.96 -13.35
C LEU A 56 -3.71 7.97 -13.35
N VAL A 57 -3.16 7.71 -14.52
CA VAL A 57 -2.13 6.69 -14.69
C VAL A 57 -0.92 6.94 -13.77
N GLY A 58 -0.50 8.19 -13.66
CA GLY A 58 0.63 8.51 -12.79
C GLY A 58 0.37 8.17 -11.34
N HIS A 59 -0.86 8.42 -10.89
CA HIS A 59 -1.25 8.09 -9.51
C HIS A 59 -1.35 6.59 -9.33
N GLN A 60 -1.92 5.89 -10.30
CA GLN A 60 -2.01 4.44 -10.23
C GLN A 60 -0.62 3.81 -10.13
N LYS A 61 0.32 4.31 -10.92
CA LYS A 61 1.68 3.79 -10.89
C LYS A 61 2.33 4.03 -9.55
N LYS A 62 2.15 5.22 -9.00
CA LYS A 62 2.75 5.54 -7.72
C LYS A 62 2.21 4.64 -6.61
N ILE A 63 0.91 4.45 -6.60
CA ILE A 63 0.27 3.59 -5.60
C ILE A 63 0.73 2.15 -5.79
N MET A 64 0.72 1.67 -7.02
CA MET A 64 1.10 0.27 -7.26
C MET A 64 2.58 0.02 -6.99
N ASN A 65 3.44 0.99 -7.28
CA ASN A 65 4.85 0.83 -6.95
C ASN A 65 5.04 0.64 -5.44
N SER A 66 4.29 1.40 -4.65
CA SER A 66 4.36 1.26 -3.20
C SER A 66 3.80 -0.08 -2.76
N VAL A 67 2.65 -0.48 -3.32
CA VAL A 67 2.03 -1.76 -2.98
C VAL A 67 2.96 -2.92 -3.32
N GLN A 68 3.60 -2.86 -4.49
CA GLN A 68 4.48 -3.93 -4.91
C GLN A 68 5.75 -4.00 -4.06
N ALA A 69 6.24 -2.85 -3.62
CA ALA A 69 7.39 -2.84 -2.72
C ALA A 69 7.04 -3.50 -1.39
N MET A 70 5.83 -3.26 -0.88
CA MET A 70 5.39 -3.89 0.35
C MET A 70 5.21 -5.40 0.16
N ARG A 71 4.66 -5.81 -0.98
CA ARG A 71 4.52 -7.24 -1.27
C ARG A 71 5.88 -7.90 -1.35
N ALA A 72 6.84 -7.24 -1.96
CA ALA A 72 8.18 -7.80 -2.10
C ALA A 72 8.84 -7.99 -0.74
N GLN A 73 8.64 -7.05 0.17
CA GLN A 73 9.19 -7.18 1.51
C GLN A 73 8.55 -8.35 2.26
N ILE A 74 7.25 -8.48 2.18
CA ILE A 74 6.54 -9.57 2.83
C ILE A 74 6.99 -10.90 2.25
N SER A 75 7.10 -10.97 0.93
CA SER A 75 7.52 -12.18 0.25
C SER A 75 8.95 -12.56 0.61
N ALA A 76 9.84 -11.58 0.69
CA ALA A 76 11.21 -11.84 1.05
C ALA A 76 11.31 -12.39 2.48
N ASN A 77 10.54 -11.82 3.40
CA ASN A 77 10.54 -12.30 4.78
C ASN A 77 10.02 -13.73 4.84
N LEU A 78 8.98 -14.03 4.10
CA LEU A 78 8.45 -15.38 4.08
C LEU A 78 9.42 -16.35 3.45
N SER A 79 10.07 -15.91 2.38
CA SER A 79 11.04 -16.77 1.72
C SER A 79 12.21 -17.11 2.60
N GLU A 80 12.65 -16.15 3.37
CA GLU A 80 13.75 -16.41 4.28
C GLU A 80 13.37 -17.47 5.29
N GLY A 81 12.23 -17.33 5.90
CA GLY A 81 11.78 -18.31 6.87
C GLY A 81 11.54 -19.66 6.23
N PHE A 82 11.13 -19.64 4.99
CA PHE A 82 10.77 -20.85 4.32
C PHE A 82 11.99 -21.63 3.86
N LEU A 83 13.02 -20.95 3.49
CA LEU A 83 14.20 -21.61 2.98
C LEU A 83 15.09 -22.17 4.09
N VAL A 84 14.85 -21.81 5.28
CA VAL A 84 15.60 -22.39 6.38
C VAL A 84 15.03 -23.73 6.77
#